data_1ef3e0d2776b1f1ed3f5f8ccfa6d414b
#
_entry.id   1ef3e0d2776b1f1ed3f5f8ccfa6d414b
#
_cell.length_a   1.000
_cell.length_b   1.000
_cell.length_c   1.000
_cell.angle_alpha   90.00
_cell.angle_beta   90.00
_cell.angle_gamma   90.00
#
_symmetry.space_group_name_H-M   'P 1'
#
loop_
_entity.id
_entity.type
_entity.pdbx_description
1 polymer ?
#
loop_
_entity_poly.entity_id
_entity_poly.type
_entity_poly.pdbx_seq_one_letter_code
_entity_poly.pdbx_strand_id
1 'polypeptide(L)'
;MCAQRTMDKLGRGLVATVTQSGSGNFVSWRVLGEEYYDVTYNLYADGVLVAKGLSASNYVHTGGTAETRYTVAPVVKGKEGEQCDPVKRFKEFSFYSLTGQNTGFLRVPGAEMKGRNGEDLTENYMFNDAVLADVDGDGMPEIIAKRLYTGTPGVADVANTSAYNRIEVYNIKGERLWYNDIGPNMQSGPDEQFDAVAFDWDGDGKAEVLMRGADNMIVHHPDGTVTEVGNMSHDIRRINNTEYSMPDNEYLLYMEGATGKLYEIGENGEKWMPYPCKRLEPGETDWTAAWGDGTGHRATKHYFGAPYLDGRHPSIF
;
A
#
# COMPACT_ATOMS: atom_id res chain seq x y z
N MET A 1 26.39 -24.60 0.70
CA MET A 1 25.78 -23.70 -0.32
C MET A 1 24.83 -22.80 0.44
N CYS A 2 25.10 -21.49 0.51
CA CYS A 2 24.08 -20.57 1.00
C CYS A 2 22.95 -20.60 -0.03
N ALA A 3 21.74 -20.89 0.40
CA ALA A 3 20.57 -20.76 -0.46
C ALA A 3 20.46 -19.27 -0.85
N GLN A 4 20.56 -19.00 -2.14
CA GLN A 4 20.32 -17.65 -2.65
C GLN A 4 18.83 -17.36 -2.43
N ARG A 5 18.51 -16.26 -1.76
CA ARG A 5 17.11 -15.81 -1.64
C ARG A 5 16.57 -15.57 -3.05
N THR A 6 15.38 -16.05 -3.31
CA THR A 6 14.62 -15.56 -4.45
C THR A 6 14.17 -14.15 -4.03
N MET A 7 14.89 -13.16 -4.52
CA MET A 7 14.53 -11.76 -4.25
C MET A 7 13.53 -11.33 -5.31
N ASP A 8 12.64 -10.41 -4.91
CA ASP A 8 11.81 -9.72 -5.88
C ASP A 8 12.66 -9.23 -7.04
N LYS A 9 12.15 -9.30 -8.24
CA LYS A 9 12.81 -8.74 -9.43
C LYS A 9 12.75 -7.21 -9.40
N LEU A 10 13.25 -6.64 -8.30
CA LEU A 10 13.31 -5.20 -8.16
C LEU A 10 14.23 -4.61 -9.22
N GLY A 11 13.66 -3.82 -10.09
CA GLY A 11 14.41 -2.94 -10.95
C GLY A 11 15.18 -1.89 -10.15
N ARG A 12 16.07 -1.16 -10.81
CA ARG A 12 16.84 -0.07 -10.19
C ARG A 12 15.94 1.04 -9.61
N GLY A 13 14.66 1.10 -9.99
CA GLY A 13 13.73 2.14 -9.56
C GLY A 13 14.28 3.53 -9.84
N LEU A 14 14.91 3.70 -11.01
CA LEU A 14 15.48 4.97 -11.42
C LEU A 14 14.35 5.97 -11.72
N VAL A 15 14.42 7.14 -11.11
CA VAL A 15 13.44 8.22 -11.26
C VAL A 15 14.17 9.53 -11.52
N ALA A 16 13.66 10.32 -12.43
CA ALA A 16 14.12 11.68 -12.69
C ALA A 16 12.95 12.66 -12.53
N THR A 17 13.12 13.67 -11.69
CA THR A 17 12.13 14.74 -11.47
C THR A 17 12.77 16.10 -11.72
N VAL A 18 11.94 17.12 -11.90
CA VAL A 18 12.46 18.50 -11.92
C VAL A 18 13.02 18.86 -10.54
N THR A 19 14.09 19.64 -10.48
CA THR A 19 14.60 20.13 -9.18
C THR A 19 13.62 21.13 -8.54
N GLN A 20 13.76 21.36 -7.25
CA GLN A 20 12.96 22.35 -6.53
C GLN A 20 13.07 23.76 -7.12
N SER A 21 14.21 24.13 -7.71
CA SER A 21 14.40 25.40 -8.39
C SER A 21 13.71 25.50 -9.75
N GLY A 22 13.17 24.40 -10.26
CA GLY A 22 12.54 24.34 -11.58
C GLY A 22 13.53 24.17 -12.74
N SER A 23 14.84 24.11 -12.50
CA SER A 23 15.86 23.92 -13.53
C SER A 23 16.71 22.67 -13.25
N GLY A 24 17.01 21.91 -14.32
CA GLY A 24 17.71 20.64 -14.20
C GLY A 24 16.85 19.51 -13.65
N ASN A 25 17.47 18.38 -13.41
CA ASN A 25 16.80 17.17 -12.91
C ASN A 25 17.44 16.68 -11.61
N PHE A 26 16.60 16.30 -10.66
CA PHE A 26 16.97 15.43 -9.56
C PHE A 26 16.74 13.99 -10.01
N VAL A 27 17.78 13.18 -9.93
CA VAL A 27 17.76 11.78 -10.34
C VAL A 27 18.05 10.92 -9.12
N SER A 28 17.23 9.90 -8.86
CA SER A 28 17.44 8.99 -7.75
C SER A 28 17.16 7.54 -8.14
N TRP A 29 17.73 6.60 -7.39
CA TRP A 29 17.61 5.16 -7.64
C TRP A 29 17.71 4.35 -6.37
N ARG A 30 17.33 3.07 -6.43
CA ARG A 30 17.45 2.14 -5.31
C ARG A 30 18.87 1.59 -5.21
N VAL A 31 19.31 1.40 -3.97
CA VAL A 31 20.41 0.50 -3.63
C VAL A 31 19.81 -0.88 -3.47
N LEU A 32 20.23 -1.85 -4.27
CA LEU A 32 19.70 -3.21 -4.18
C LEU A 32 20.36 -3.97 -3.05
N GLY A 33 19.61 -4.86 -2.39
CA GLY A 33 20.11 -5.60 -1.22
C GLY A 33 21.26 -6.57 -1.49
N GLU A 34 21.53 -6.87 -2.77
CA GLU A 34 22.68 -7.69 -3.20
C GLU A 34 23.96 -6.88 -3.38
N GLU A 35 23.87 -5.56 -3.34
CA GLU A 35 24.99 -4.67 -3.48
C GLU A 35 25.72 -4.54 -2.14
N TYR A 36 27.06 -4.53 -2.22
CA TYR A 36 27.89 -4.38 -1.03
C TYR A 36 27.93 -2.92 -0.58
N TYR A 37 28.27 -2.68 0.68
CA TYR A 37 28.34 -1.34 1.28
C TYR A 37 29.32 -0.38 0.57
N ASP A 38 30.25 -0.90 -0.23
CA ASP A 38 31.23 -0.14 -1.00
C ASP A 38 30.83 0.09 -2.47
N VAL A 39 29.56 -0.20 -2.83
CA VAL A 39 29.05 0.08 -4.15
C VAL A 39 29.05 1.59 -4.42
N THR A 40 29.45 1.95 -5.62
CA THR A 40 29.31 3.31 -6.16
C THR A 40 28.54 3.25 -7.48
N TYR A 41 28.13 4.39 -7.97
CA TYR A 41 27.29 4.44 -9.17
C TYR A 41 27.87 5.38 -10.21
N ASN A 42 27.69 5.01 -11.47
CA ASN A 42 27.93 5.85 -12.62
C ASN A 42 26.58 6.25 -13.23
N LEU A 43 26.33 7.55 -13.37
CA LEU A 43 25.10 8.09 -13.95
C LEU A 43 25.38 8.59 -15.37
N TYR A 44 24.50 8.22 -16.27
CA TYR A 44 24.55 8.61 -17.67
C TYR A 44 23.31 9.43 -18.03
N ALA A 45 23.50 10.44 -18.87
CA ALA A 45 22.43 11.24 -19.48
C ALA A 45 22.60 11.18 -21.00
N ASP A 46 21.59 10.74 -21.73
CA ASP A 46 21.61 10.53 -23.18
C ASP A 46 22.83 9.71 -23.66
N GLY A 47 23.21 8.69 -22.86
CA GLY A 47 24.37 7.81 -23.09
C GLY A 47 25.73 8.41 -22.74
N VAL A 48 25.77 9.65 -22.27
CA VAL A 48 27.02 10.31 -21.82
C VAL A 48 27.18 10.21 -20.31
N LEU A 49 28.35 9.83 -19.83
CA LEU A 49 28.68 9.78 -18.41
C LEU A 49 28.66 11.19 -17.81
N VAL A 50 27.70 11.50 -16.93
CA VAL A 50 27.54 12.82 -16.30
C VAL A 50 28.03 12.84 -14.85
N ALA A 51 28.05 11.70 -14.19
CA ALA A 51 28.65 11.57 -12.87
C ALA A 51 29.25 10.17 -12.67
N LYS A 52 30.41 10.09 -12.02
CA LYS A 52 31.17 8.86 -11.83
C LYS A 52 31.45 8.62 -10.35
N GLY A 53 31.31 7.36 -9.93
CA GLY A 53 31.72 6.93 -8.57
C GLY A 53 30.87 7.57 -7.47
N LEU A 54 29.60 7.79 -7.71
CA LEU A 54 28.68 8.34 -6.72
C LEU A 54 28.47 7.34 -5.58
N SER A 55 28.70 7.76 -4.34
CA SER A 55 28.40 6.98 -3.13
C SER A 55 26.94 7.16 -2.67
N ALA A 56 26.29 8.22 -3.14
CA ALA A 56 24.85 8.45 -2.89
C ALA A 56 24.03 7.82 -4.02
N SER A 57 22.81 7.44 -3.71
CA SER A 57 21.82 6.92 -4.66
C SER A 57 20.98 8.03 -5.32
N ASN A 58 21.55 9.21 -5.46
CA ASN A 58 20.91 10.35 -6.12
C ASN A 58 21.95 11.32 -6.68
N TYR A 59 21.50 12.18 -7.61
CA TYR A 59 22.32 13.20 -8.23
C TYR A 59 21.48 14.36 -8.78
N VAL A 60 21.98 15.58 -8.69
CA VAL A 60 21.37 16.74 -9.33
C VAL A 60 22.10 17.05 -10.63
N HIS A 61 21.45 16.79 -11.74
CA HIS A 61 21.96 17.12 -13.06
C HIS A 61 21.41 18.49 -13.52
N THR A 62 22.20 19.55 -13.36
CA THR A 62 21.77 20.93 -13.65
C THR A 62 21.49 21.18 -15.13
N GLY A 63 22.14 20.44 -16.02
CA GLY A 63 21.91 20.48 -17.46
C GLY A 63 20.75 19.62 -17.97
N GLY A 64 20.09 18.88 -17.08
CA GLY A 64 19.01 17.97 -17.44
C GLY A 64 17.73 18.69 -17.89
N THR A 65 17.10 18.18 -18.93
CA THR A 65 15.82 18.67 -19.48
C THR A 65 14.72 17.61 -19.28
N ALA A 66 13.48 17.93 -19.65
CA ALA A 66 12.38 16.97 -19.64
C ALA A 66 12.61 15.76 -20.57
N GLU A 67 13.41 15.93 -21.62
CA GLU A 67 13.67 14.90 -22.63
C GLU A 67 14.94 14.09 -22.34
N THR A 68 15.79 14.51 -21.40
CA THR A 68 17.03 13.83 -21.05
C THR A 68 16.72 12.40 -20.54
N ARG A 69 17.37 11.41 -21.13
CA ARG A 69 17.24 9.99 -20.74
C ARG A 69 18.38 9.62 -19.81
N TYR A 70 18.02 9.12 -18.65
CA TYR A 70 18.99 8.68 -17.63
C TYR A 70 19.07 7.18 -17.57
N THR A 71 20.30 6.68 -17.37
CA THR A 71 20.58 5.31 -16.94
C THR A 71 21.61 5.34 -15.82
N VAL A 72 21.60 4.36 -14.95
CA VAL A 72 22.57 4.21 -13.87
C VAL A 72 23.16 2.81 -13.86
N ALA A 73 24.45 2.72 -13.63
CA ALA A 73 25.16 1.46 -13.46
C ALA A 73 25.81 1.38 -12.07
N PRO A 74 25.73 0.25 -11.34
CA PRO A 74 26.50 0.03 -10.14
C PRO A 74 27.96 -0.22 -10.47
N VAL A 75 28.86 0.19 -9.60
CA VAL A 75 30.29 -0.12 -9.66
C VAL A 75 30.68 -0.85 -8.39
N VAL A 76 30.92 -2.14 -8.49
CA VAL A 76 31.29 -3.01 -7.37
C VAL A 76 32.73 -3.45 -7.54
N LYS A 77 33.56 -3.20 -6.53
CA LYS A 77 35.03 -3.55 -6.55
C LYS A 77 35.71 -2.99 -7.80
N GLY A 78 35.35 -1.78 -8.23
CA GLY A 78 35.91 -1.09 -9.38
C GLY A 78 35.44 -1.62 -10.75
N LYS A 79 34.56 -2.61 -10.78
CA LYS A 79 33.96 -3.13 -12.02
C LYS A 79 32.55 -2.56 -12.18
N GLU A 80 32.30 -1.91 -13.30
CA GLU A 80 30.98 -1.43 -13.66
C GLU A 80 30.07 -2.57 -14.11
N GLY A 81 28.86 -2.58 -13.57
CA GLY A 81 27.78 -3.52 -13.92
C GLY A 81 26.94 -3.04 -15.08
N GLU A 82 25.83 -3.70 -15.31
CA GLU A 82 24.87 -3.36 -16.36
C GLU A 82 24.12 -2.06 -16.03
N GLN A 83 23.85 -1.25 -17.04
CA GLN A 83 22.99 -0.08 -16.90
C GLN A 83 21.53 -0.53 -16.83
N CYS A 84 20.76 0.13 -15.97
CA CYS A 84 19.30 -0.08 -15.92
C CYS A 84 18.60 0.49 -17.15
N ASP A 85 17.32 0.18 -17.29
CA ASP A 85 16.46 0.77 -18.30
C ASP A 85 16.44 2.30 -18.22
N PRO A 86 16.39 2.99 -19.39
CA PRO A 86 16.43 4.44 -19.43
C PRO A 86 15.11 5.07 -19.00
N VAL A 87 15.19 6.10 -18.17
CA VAL A 87 14.03 6.92 -17.77
C VAL A 87 14.19 8.37 -18.18
N LYS A 88 13.08 9.02 -18.47
CA LYS A 88 12.97 10.48 -18.63
C LYS A 88 12.42 11.12 -17.38
N ARG A 89 12.43 12.46 -17.33
CA ARG A 89 11.73 13.21 -16.28
C ARG A 89 10.28 12.77 -16.19
N PHE A 90 9.89 12.43 -15.00
CA PHE A 90 8.53 12.04 -14.68
C PHE A 90 7.63 13.28 -14.77
N LYS A 91 6.66 13.27 -15.69
CA LYS A 91 5.82 14.44 -15.99
C LYS A 91 4.69 14.64 -14.99
N GLU A 92 4.27 13.54 -14.37
CA GLU A 92 3.16 13.47 -13.44
C GLU A 92 3.51 14.03 -12.06
N PHE A 93 4.80 14.14 -11.72
CA PHE A 93 5.23 14.82 -10.50
C PHE A 93 5.05 16.32 -10.64
N SER A 94 4.04 16.84 -9.97
CA SER A 94 3.91 18.28 -9.74
C SER A 94 4.31 18.57 -8.29
N PHE A 95 5.20 19.56 -8.12
CA PHE A 95 5.53 20.02 -6.78
C PHE A 95 4.36 20.81 -6.23
N TYR A 96 3.74 20.28 -5.17
CA TYR A 96 2.66 20.97 -4.47
C TYR A 96 3.22 22.05 -3.54
N SER A 97 2.66 23.22 -3.62
CA SER A 97 3.02 24.35 -2.75
C SER A 97 1.82 24.75 -1.89
N LEU A 98 1.94 24.60 -0.58
CA LEU A 98 0.97 25.13 0.37
C LEU A 98 1.14 26.65 0.60
N THR A 99 2.34 27.18 0.33
CA THR A 99 2.73 28.56 0.65
C THR A 99 3.21 29.35 -0.56
N GLY A 100 2.99 28.86 -1.79
CA GLY A 100 3.56 29.44 -3.01
C GLY A 100 5.01 29.04 -3.27
N GLN A 101 5.62 28.19 -2.42
CA GLN A 101 6.96 27.65 -2.62
C GLN A 101 6.87 26.16 -3.02
N ASN A 102 7.75 25.73 -3.93
CA ASN A 102 7.86 24.32 -4.26
C ASN A 102 8.34 23.53 -3.02
N THR A 103 7.52 22.63 -2.53
CA THR A 103 7.82 21.83 -1.34
C THR A 103 8.46 20.48 -1.62
N GLY A 104 8.45 20.05 -2.89
CA GLY A 104 8.97 18.75 -3.31
C GLY A 104 8.06 17.56 -2.99
N PHE A 105 6.78 17.81 -2.67
CA PHE A 105 5.81 16.77 -2.41
C PHE A 105 4.91 16.52 -3.62
N LEU A 106 4.62 15.25 -3.87
CA LEU A 106 3.54 14.85 -4.77
C LEU A 106 2.21 15.02 -4.04
N ARG A 107 1.26 15.70 -4.66
CA ARG A 107 -0.11 15.75 -4.17
C ARG A 107 -0.94 14.68 -4.89
N VAL A 108 -1.43 13.72 -4.13
CA VAL A 108 -2.45 12.78 -4.58
C VAL A 108 -3.79 13.26 -4.04
N PRO A 109 -4.67 13.83 -4.87
CA PRO A 109 -6.00 14.20 -4.42
C PRO A 109 -6.80 12.92 -4.13
N GLY A 110 -7.50 12.90 -3.00
CA GLY A 110 -8.43 11.81 -2.72
C GLY A 110 -9.58 11.81 -3.73
N ALA A 111 -10.02 10.64 -4.13
CA ALA A 111 -11.19 10.49 -4.98
C ALA A 111 -12.48 10.92 -4.26
N GLU A 112 -13.49 11.28 -5.04
CA GLU A 112 -14.86 11.50 -4.54
C GLU A 112 -15.33 10.29 -3.73
N MET A 113 -15.99 10.55 -2.60
CA MET A 113 -16.43 9.54 -1.66
C MET A 113 -17.95 9.60 -1.52
N LYS A 114 -18.59 8.47 -1.84
CA LYS A 114 -20.05 8.31 -1.61
C LYS A 114 -20.28 7.25 -0.54
N GLY A 115 -21.21 7.55 0.35
CA GLY A 115 -21.74 6.55 1.26
C GLY A 115 -22.56 5.49 0.51
N ARG A 116 -22.86 4.38 1.17
CA ARG A 116 -23.67 3.30 0.55
C ARG A 116 -25.09 3.73 0.17
N ASN A 117 -25.61 4.79 0.76
CA ASN A 117 -26.89 5.39 0.39
C ASN A 117 -26.78 6.47 -0.70
N GLY A 118 -25.59 6.68 -1.25
CA GLY A 118 -25.32 7.61 -2.36
C GLY A 118 -25.06 9.06 -1.95
N GLU A 119 -25.03 9.37 -0.66
CA GLU A 119 -24.69 10.70 -0.14
C GLU A 119 -23.23 11.05 -0.45
N ASP A 120 -22.96 12.31 -0.81
CA ASP A 120 -21.61 12.82 -0.99
C ASP A 120 -20.98 13.09 0.38
N LEU A 121 -19.90 12.40 0.65
CA LEU A 121 -19.17 12.43 1.91
C LEU A 121 -17.70 12.78 1.72
N THR A 122 -17.32 13.33 0.57
CA THR A 122 -15.92 13.58 0.19
C THR A 122 -15.16 14.37 1.26
N GLU A 123 -15.77 15.40 1.80
CA GLU A 123 -15.17 16.25 2.84
C GLU A 123 -15.11 15.58 4.23
N ASN A 124 -15.76 14.43 4.39
CA ASN A 124 -15.81 13.69 5.65
C ASN A 124 -14.75 12.58 5.75
N TYR A 125 -13.85 12.49 4.79
CA TYR A 125 -12.80 11.48 4.78
C TYR A 125 -11.41 12.10 4.78
N MET A 126 -10.54 11.51 5.57
CA MET A 126 -9.12 11.85 5.58
C MET A 126 -8.27 10.66 5.22
N PHE A 127 -7.08 10.91 4.66
CA PHE A 127 -6.03 9.89 4.57
C PHE A 127 -5.41 9.67 5.95
N ASN A 128 -5.09 8.42 6.25
CA ASN A 128 -4.34 8.03 7.43
C ASN A 128 -3.00 7.39 6.98
N ASP A 129 -2.84 6.09 7.13
CA ASP A 129 -1.65 5.38 6.71
C ASP A 129 -1.68 4.97 5.25
N ALA A 130 -0.51 4.68 4.68
CA ALA A 130 -0.38 4.13 3.33
C ALA A 130 0.85 3.24 3.23
N VAL A 131 0.76 2.24 2.35
CA VAL A 131 1.89 1.45 1.88
C VAL A 131 2.08 1.69 0.38
N LEU A 132 3.30 1.47 -0.10
CA LEU A 132 3.66 1.65 -1.51
C LEU A 132 4.10 0.30 -2.08
N ALA A 133 3.53 -0.07 -3.21
CA ALA A 133 3.93 -1.27 -3.94
C ALA A 133 3.62 -1.12 -5.44
N ASP A 134 4.43 -1.75 -6.27
CA ASP A 134 4.18 -1.85 -7.71
C ASP A 134 3.14 -2.95 -7.93
N VAL A 135 1.88 -2.58 -8.08
CA VAL A 135 0.77 -3.56 -8.14
C VAL A 135 0.43 -3.97 -9.58
N ASP A 136 0.89 -3.25 -10.58
CA ASP A 136 0.61 -3.56 -11.99
C ASP A 136 1.87 -3.97 -12.78
N GLY A 137 3.05 -3.88 -12.18
CA GLY A 137 4.31 -4.32 -12.75
C GLY A 137 4.92 -3.30 -13.73
N ASP A 138 4.52 -2.04 -13.68
CA ASP A 138 5.06 -0.98 -14.55
C ASP A 138 6.37 -0.37 -14.03
N GLY A 139 6.81 -0.77 -12.84
CA GLY A 139 8.02 -0.30 -12.17
C GLY A 139 7.82 0.95 -11.33
N MET A 140 6.61 1.48 -11.27
CA MET A 140 6.24 2.62 -10.42
C MET A 140 5.32 2.13 -9.29
N PRO A 141 5.50 2.62 -8.06
CA PRO A 141 4.65 2.17 -6.96
C PRO A 141 3.29 2.84 -7.00
N GLU A 142 2.25 2.07 -6.74
CA GLU A 142 0.94 2.55 -6.35
C GLU A 142 0.89 2.84 -4.86
N ILE A 143 -0.12 3.63 -4.48
CA ILE A 143 -0.38 4.05 -3.11
C ILE A 143 -1.60 3.30 -2.61
N ILE A 144 -1.41 2.37 -1.69
CA ILE A 144 -2.48 1.66 -1.00
C ILE A 144 -2.77 2.44 0.28
N ALA A 145 -3.83 3.21 0.28
CA ALA A 145 -4.11 4.21 1.29
C ALA A 145 -5.33 3.84 2.14
N LYS A 146 -5.18 4.05 3.43
CA LYS A 146 -6.25 3.96 4.41
C LYS A 146 -7.02 5.29 4.44
N ARG A 147 -8.32 5.24 4.22
CA ARG A 147 -9.23 6.39 4.29
C ARG A 147 -10.18 6.24 5.45
N LEU A 148 -10.14 7.20 6.36
CA LEU A 148 -10.97 7.24 7.56
C LEU A 148 -12.13 8.21 7.39
N TYR A 149 -13.32 7.77 7.81
CA TYR A 149 -14.46 8.66 7.95
C TYR A 149 -14.31 9.52 9.22
N THR A 150 -14.39 10.82 9.06
CA THR A 150 -14.19 11.80 10.13
C THR A 150 -15.46 12.59 10.47
N GLY A 151 -16.55 12.31 9.76
CA GLY A 151 -17.79 13.09 9.90
C GLY A 151 -18.51 12.91 11.22
N THR A 152 -18.16 11.87 11.99
CA THR A 152 -18.82 11.55 13.25
C THR A 152 -17.80 11.18 14.31
N PRO A 153 -17.75 11.84 15.44
CA PRO A 153 -16.85 11.50 16.51
C PRO A 153 -17.28 10.22 17.23
N GLY A 154 -16.43 9.21 17.20
CA GLY A 154 -16.58 8.01 17.99
C GLY A 154 -17.35 6.87 17.32
N VAL A 155 -17.17 5.69 17.86
CA VAL A 155 -17.71 4.44 17.33
C VAL A 155 -19.24 4.34 17.48
N ALA A 156 -19.81 5.00 18.48
CA ALA A 156 -21.25 4.98 18.72
C ALA A 156 -22.06 5.58 17.58
N ASP A 157 -21.52 6.60 16.93
CA ASP A 157 -22.22 7.32 15.85
C ASP A 157 -22.14 6.58 14.53
N VAL A 158 -21.15 5.72 14.37
CA VAL A 158 -20.99 4.86 13.19
C VAL A 158 -22.17 3.90 13.04
N ALA A 159 -22.84 3.55 14.12
CA ALA A 159 -24.00 2.67 14.09
C ALA A 159 -25.14 3.17 13.17
N ASN A 160 -25.22 4.47 12.91
CA ASN A 160 -26.28 5.07 12.15
C ASN A 160 -25.84 5.62 10.78
N THR A 161 -24.62 5.38 10.37
CA THR A 161 -24.11 5.87 9.08
C THR A 161 -24.02 4.76 8.03
N SER A 162 -24.06 5.15 6.77
CA SER A 162 -23.69 4.32 5.62
C SER A 162 -22.24 4.57 5.18
N ALA A 163 -21.51 5.39 5.91
CA ALA A 163 -20.14 5.78 5.62
C ALA A 163 -19.18 4.90 6.42
N TYR A 164 -18.38 4.13 5.71
CA TYR A 164 -17.40 3.21 6.31
C TYR A 164 -15.99 3.58 5.89
N ASN A 165 -15.02 3.25 6.72
CA ASN A 165 -13.62 3.37 6.36
C ASN A 165 -13.29 2.56 5.11
N ARG A 166 -12.19 2.89 4.44
CA ARG A 166 -11.80 2.26 3.17
C ARG A 166 -10.31 2.02 3.08
N ILE A 167 -9.94 0.98 2.35
CA ILE A 167 -8.63 0.88 1.70
C ILE A 167 -8.83 1.27 0.24
N GLU A 168 -8.05 2.21 -0.25
CA GLU A 168 -8.11 2.70 -1.63
C GLU A 168 -6.74 2.59 -2.29
N VAL A 169 -6.71 2.14 -3.53
CA VAL A 169 -5.47 2.04 -4.30
C VAL A 169 -5.45 3.11 -5.38
N TYR A 170 -4.38 3.89 -5.41
CA TYR A 170 -4.17 4.98 -6.33
C TYR A 170 -2.88 4.79 -7.10
N ASN A 171 -2.89 5.11 -8.39
CA ASN A 171 -1.65 5.33 -9.09
C ASN A 171 -1.03 6.70 -8.70
N ILE A 172 0.21 6.91 -9.08
CA ILE A 172 0.92 8.17 -8.77
C ILE A 172 0.34 9.41 -9.47
N LYS A 173 -0.57 9.24 -10.43
CA LYS A 173 -1.32 10.35 -11.05
C LYS A 173 -2.49 10.80 -10.19
N GLY A 174 -2.81 10.04 -9.12
CA GLY A 174 -3.93 10.29 -8.23
C GLY A 174 -5.24 9.70 -8.72
N GLU A 175 -5.20 8.81 -9.71
CA GLU A 175 -6.37 8.07 -10.18
C GLU A 175 -6.59 6.87 -9.25
N ARG A 176 -7.80 6.73 -8.70
CA ARG A 176 -8.17 5.58 -7.89
C ARG A 176 -8.41 4.38 -8.80
N LEU A 177 -7.65 3.31 -8.60
CA LEU A 177 -7.77 2.07 -9.34
C LEU A 177 -8.95 1.24 -8.83
N TRP A 178 -8.99 0.99 -7.53
CA TRP A 178 -10.05 0.25 -6.85
C TRP A 178 -10.13 0.63 -5.37
N TYR A 179 -11.14 0.14 -4.67
CA TYR A 179 -11.22 0.34 -3.23
C TYR A 179 -12.00 -0.76 -2.54
N ASN A 180 -11.73 -0.95 -1.27
CA ASN A 180 -12.45 -1.82 -0.37
C ASN A 180 -13.18 -0.99 0.68
N ASP A 181 -14.51 -1.04 0.66
CA ASP A 181 -15.38 -0.52 1.71
C ASP A 181 -15.45 -1.57 2.82
N ILE A 182 -14.81 -1.31 3.96
CA ILE A 182 -14.63 -2.30 5.03
C ILE A 182 -15.92 -2.65 5.80
N GLY A 183 -17.00 -1.95 5.53
CA GLY A 183 -18.31 -2.25 6.10
C GLY A 183 -18.45 -1.95 7.58
N PRO A 184 -19.59 -2.33 8.16
CA PRO A 184 -19.93 -1.99 9.54
C PRO A 184 -19.18 -2.75 10.61
N ASN A 185 -18.69 -3.96 10.29
CA ASN A 185 -18.22 -4.89 11.30
C ASN A 185 -16.75 -4.68 11.70
N MET A 186 -15.99 -3.94 10.91
CA MET A 186 -14.61 -3.58 11.19
C MET A 186 -14.40 -2.09 11.42
N GLN A 187 -15.47 -1.34 11.68
CA GLN A 187 -15.36 0.07 12.00
C GLN A 187 -14.66 0.26 13.33
N SER A 188 -13.58 1.00 13.30
CA SER A 188 -12.85 1.41 14.50
C SER A 188 -12.58 2.91 14.45
N GLY A 189 -12.12 3.46 15.57
CA GLY A 189 -11.41 4.72 15.59
C GLY A 189 -10.19 4.69 14.65
N PRO A 190 -9.28 5.63 14.72
CA PRO A 190 -8.33 5.91 13.63
C PRO A 190 -7.40 4.78 13.24
N ASP A 191 -7.32 3.65 13.91
CA ASP A 191 -6.01 3.09 13.86
C ASP A 191 -5.84 1.61 13.51
N GLU A 192 -6.72 0.62 13.76
CA GLU A 192 -5.97 -0.64 13.87
C GLU A 192 -6.65 -1.88 13.29
N GLN A 193 -7.87 -1.77 12.83
CA GLN A 193 -8.59 -3.00 12.45
C GLN A 193 -8.39 -3.46 11.00
N PHE A 194 -7.98 -2.58 10.10
CA PHE A 194 -8.05 -2.86 8.67
C PHE A 194 -6.81 -2.43 7.89
N ASP A 195 -5.65 -2.62 8.46
CA ASP A 195 -4.40 -2.39 7.74
C ASP A 195 -4.25 -3.37 6.59
N ALA A 196 -3.63 -2.90 5.51
CA ALA A 196 -3.27 -3.70 4.36
C ALA A 196 -1.76 -3.79 4.24
N VAL A 197 -1.27 -4.90 3.74
CA VAL A 197 0.13 -5.10 3.37
C VAL A 197 0.18 -5.50 1.90
N ALA A 198 1.14 -4.98 1.18
CA ALA A 198 1.35 -5.34 -0.21
C ALA A 198 2.77 -5.86 -0.40
N PHE A 199 2.87 -6.96 -1.12
CA PHE A 199 4.13 -7.62 -1.47
C PHE A 199 3.93 -8.52 -2.68
N ASP A 200 4.99 -8.77 -3.44
CA ASP A 200 4.99 -9.76 -4.53
C ASP A 200 5.26 -11.15 -3.92
N TRP A 201 4.18 -11.83 -3.47
CA TRP A 201 4.30 -13.15 -2.82
C TRP A 201 4.50 -14.30 -3.80
N ASP A 202 4.01 -14.20 -5.01
CA ASP A 202 4.15 -15.26 -6.02
C ASP A 202 5.35 -15.08 -6.95
N GLY A 203 5.99 -13.90 -6.92
CA GLY A 203 7.22 -13.60 -7.65
C GLY A 203 6.98 -13.28 -9.13
N ASP A 204 5.78 -12.83 -9.49
CA ASP A 204 5.44 -12.48 -10.87
C ASP A 204 5.86 -11.05 -11.26
N GLY A 205 6.29 -10.25 -10.28
CA GLY A 205 6.73 -8.86 -10.45
C GLY A 205 5.63 -7.84 -10.19
N LYS A 206 4.49 -8.25 -9.66
CA LYS A 206 3.39 -7.39 -9.23
C LYS A 206 3.07 -7.70 -7.77
N ALA A 207 2.78 -6.66 -7.01
CA ALA A 207 2.43 -6.87 -5.62
C ALA A 207 0.95 -7.22 -5.46
N GLU A 208 0.68 -8.25 -4.67
CA GLU A 208 -0.64 -8.53 -4.15
C GLU A 208 -0.93 -7.68 -2.91
N VAL A 209 -2.22 -7.59 -2.56
CA VAL A 209 -2.68 -6.95 -1.34
C VAL A 209 -3.28 -7.99 -0.41
N LEU A 210 -2.76 -8.03 0.81
CA LEU A 210 -3.25 -8.87 1.89
C LEU A 210 -3.88 -8.00 2.96
N MET A 211 -5.09 -8.35 3.38
CA MET A 211 -5.74 -7.69 4.50
C MET A 211 -6.72 -8.62 5.22
N ARG A 212 -7.12 -8.19 6.40
CA ARG A 212 -8.21 -8.81 7.14
C ARG A 212 -9.55 -8.27 6.66
N GLY A 213 -10.56 -9.11 6.58
CA GLY A 213 -11.93 -8.77 6.24
C GLY A 213 -12.91 -9.27 7.27
N ALA A 214 -14.16 -8.86 7.13
CA ALA A 214 -15.29 -9.31 7.93
C ALA A 214 -16.56 -9.36 7.06
N ASP A 215 -17.63 -9.90 7.59
CA ASP A 215 -18.93 -9.86 6.96
C ASP A 215 -19.34 -8.44 6.57
N ASN A 216 -20.09 -8.32 5.49
CA ASN A 216 -20.64 -7.07 4.97
C ASN A 216 -19.58 -6.07 4.48
N MET A 217 -18.47 -6.57 3.96
CA MET A 217 -17.44 -5.81 3.27
C MET A 217 -17.68 -5.85 1.76
N ILE A 218 -17.31 -4.79 1.02
CA ILE A 218 -17.49 -4.71 -0.42
C ILE A 218 -16.20 -4.24 -1.08
N VAL A 219 -15.66 -5.04 -1.99
CA VAL A 219 -14.55 -4.63 -2.85
C VAL A 219 -15.09 -4.14 -4.18
N HIS A 220 -14.72 -2.92 -4.56
CA HIS A 220 -15.12 -2.28 -5.81
C HIS A 220 -13.97 -2.31 -6.81
N HIS A 221 -14.18 -2.98 -7.94
CA HIS A 221 -13.16 -3.22 -8.97
C HIS A 221 -13.11 -2.12 -10.04
N PRO A 222 -11.99 -2.01 -10.79
CA PRO A 222 -11.83 -1.00 -11.84
C PRO A 222 -12.85 -1.13 -12.98
N ASP A 223 -13.35 -2.33 -13.23
CA ASP A 223 -14.35 -2.62 -14.26
C ASP A 223 -15.80 -2.29 -13.83
N GLY A 224 -15.97 -1.72 -12.64
CA GLY A 224 -17.27 -1.37 -12.07
C GLY A 224 -18.03 -2.54 -11.42
N THR A 225 -17.45 -3.74 -11.42
CA THR A 225 -18.00 -4.88 -10.68
C THR A 225 -17.65 -4.78 -9.20
N VAL A 226 -18.34 -5.55 -8.38
CA VAL A 226 -18.08 -5.64 -6.93
C VAL A 226 -17.96 -7.08 -6.48
N THR A 227 -17.19 -7.28 -5.41
CA THR A 227 -17.18 -8.55 -4.66
C THR A 227 -17.69 -8.28 -3.26
N GLU A 228 -18.78 -8.93 -2.90
CA GLU A 228 -19.33 -8.94 -1.56
C GLU A 228 -18.63 -10.02 -0.72
N VAL A 229 -18.19 -9.67 0.49
CA VAL A 229 -17.46 -10.57 1.37
C VAL A 229 -18.35 -10.99 2.54
N GLY A 230 -18.47 -12.28 2.74
CA GLY A 230 -19.22 -12.88 3.83
C GLY A 230 -20.72 -12.64 3.77
N ASN A 231 -21.36 -12.51 4.90
CA ASN A 231 -22.78 -12.30 5.01
C ASN A 231 -23.13 -10.80 4.96
N MET A 232 -23.73 -10.35 3.87
CA MET A 232 -24.06 -8.95 3.64
C MET A 232 -25.20 -8.41 4.53
N SER A 233 -25.95 -9.28 5.18
CA SER A 233 -26.98 -8.86 6.15
C SER A 233 -26.48 -8.77 7.59
N HIS A 234 -25.24 -9.18 7.84
CA HIS A 234 -24.65 -9.16 9.16
C HIS A 234 -24.15 -7.77 9.51
N ASP A 235 -24.59 -7.23 10.63
CA ASP A 235 -24.20 -5.92 11.13
C ASP A 235 -24.15 -5.98 12.67
N ILE A 236 -22.91 -6.08 13.19
CA ILE A 236 -22.64 -6.15 14.62
C ILE A 236 -22.00 -4.86 15.14
N ARG A 237 -22.23 -3.75 14.46
CA ARG A 237 -21.73 -2.46 14.92
C ARG A 237 -21.97 -2.28 16.41
N ARG A 238 -20.95 -1.91 17.13
CA ARG A 238 -21.07 -1.74 18.56
C ARG A 238 -21.82 -0.48 18.89
N ILE A 239 -22.93 -0.71 19.56
CA ILE A 239 -23.81 0.34 20.05
C ILE A 239 -23.49 0.66 21.52
N ASN A 240 -22.77 -0.22 22.20
CA ASN A 240 -22.57 -0.14 23.64
C ASN A 240 -21.12 0.12 24.03
N ASN A 241 -20.79 1.30 24.47
CA ASN A 241 -19.67 1.71 25.32
C ASN A 241 -18.29 1.06 25.08
N THR A 242 -18.04 0.49 23.93
CA THR A 242 -16.75 -0.08 23.56
C THR A 242 -16.28 0.60 22.30
N GLU A 243 -15.03 0.95 22.32
CA GLU A 243 -14.36 1.80 21.35
C GLU A 243 -14.22 1.14 19.97
N TYR A 244 -14.23 -0.20 19.92
CA TYR A 244 -13.94 -0.97 18.71
C TYR A 244 -15.05 -1.95 18.36
N SER A 245 -15.33 -2.10 17.07
CA SER A 245 -16.17 -3.18 16.57
C SER A 245 -15.42 -4.51 16.66
N MET A 246 -16.10 -5.55 17.12
CA MET A 246 -15.53 -6.89 17.28
C MET A 246 -16.29 -7.86 16.38
N PRO A 247 -15.82 -8.08 15.15
CA PRO A 247 -16.50 -8.97 14.22
C PRO A 247 -16.54 -10.41 14.74
N ASP A 248 -17.66 -11.09 14.51
CA ASP A 248 -17.81 -12.52 14.81
C ASP A 248 -17.10 -13.37 13.78
N ASN A 249 -17.23 -12.99 12.49
CA ASN A 249 -16.60 -13.65 11.37
C ASN A 249 -15.52 -12.75 10.81
N GLU A 250 -14.31 -13.23 10.83
CA GLU A 250 -13.16 -12.58 10.25
C GLU A 250 -12.52 -13.46 9.18
N TYR A 251 -12.01 -12.83 8.15
CA TYR A 251 -11.47 -13.47 6.96
C TYR A 251 -10.08 -12.96 6.65
N LEU A 252 -9.26 -13.83 6.07
CA LEU A 252 -8.06 -13.45 5.35
C LEU A 252 -8.45 -13.20 3.89
N LEU A 253 -8.13 -12.02 3.38
CA LEU A 253 -8.34 -11.63 1.99
C LEU A 253 -6.98 -11.49 1.32
N TYR A 254 -6.80 -12.19 0.21
CA TYR A 254 -5.63 -12.11 -0.64
C TYR A 254 -6.07 -11.67 -2.03
N MET A 255 -5.56 -10.53 -2.50
CA MET A 255 -6.12 -9.81 -3.64
C MET A 255 -5.06 -9.48 -4.67
N GLU A 256 -5.41 -9.55 -5.94
CA GLU A 256 -4.66 -8.97 -7.02
C GLU A 256 -4.50 -7.46 -6.79
N GLY A 257 -3.26 -6.98 -6.73
CA GLY A 257 -2.99 -5.61 -6.33
C GLY A 257 -3.53 -4.55 -7.28
N ALA A 258 -3.51 -4.83 -8.59
CA ALA A 258 -3.99 -3.91 -9.62
C ALA A 258 -5.52 -3.74 -9.65
N THR A 259 -6.29 -4.74 -9.24
CA THR A 259 -7.75 -4.76 -9.43
C THR A 259 -8.55 -4.99 -8.15
N GLY A 260 -7.92 -5.43 -7.07
CA GLY A 260 -8.60 -5.84 -5.85
C GLY A 260 -9.41 -7.13 -5.99
N LYS A 261 -9.30 -7.87 -7.10
CA LYS A 261 -9.97 -9.16 -7.26
C LYS A 261 -9.38 -10.17 -6.30
N LEU A 262 -10.25 -10.87 -5.57
CA LEU A 262 -9.80 -11.87 -4.62
C LEU A 262 -9.32 -13.12 -5.34
N TYR A 263 -8.14 -13.60 -4.95
CA TYR A 263 -7.66 -14.91 -5.33
C TYR A 263 -8.44 -16.02 -4.62
N GLU A 264 -8.54 -17.17 -5.25
CA GLU A 264 -9.02 -18.37 -4.63
C GLU A 264 -7.91 -18.95 -3.76
N ILE A 265 -8.10 -18.94 -2.45
CA ILE A 265 -7.10 -19.35 -1.46
C ILE A 265 -7.51 -20.56 -0.63
N GLY A 266 -8.77 -20.98 -0.72
CA GLY A 266 -9.29 -22.17 -0.08
C GLY A 266 -9.09 -23.43 -0.93
N GLU A 267 -9.13 -24.61 -0.27
CA GLU A 267 -8.94 -25.90 -0.96
C GLU A 267 -10.03 -26.21 -1.98
N ASN A 268 -11.20 -25.58 -1.85
CA ASN A 268 -12.34 -25.78 -2.77
C ASN A 268 -12.63 -24.52 -3.62
N GLY A 269 -11.65 -23.63 -3.77
CA GLY A 269 -11.81 -22.41 -4.54
C GLY A 269 -12.50 -21.28 -3.77
N GLU A 270 -12.45 -21.32 -2.43
CA GLU A 270 -12.94 -20.21 -1.62
C GLU A 270 -12.06 -18.97 -1.84
N LYS A 271 -12.71 -17.82 -2.04
CA LYS A 271 -12.04 -16.52 -2.26
C LYS A 271 -11.54 -15.85 -0.99
N TRP A 272 -11.93 -16.36 0.14
CA TRP A 272 -11.43 -15.98 1.46
C TRP A 272 -11.51 -17.18 2.38
N MET A 273 -10.72 -17.14 3.43
CA MET A 273 -10.71 -18.19 4.45
C MET A 273 -10.91 -17.57 5.82
N PRO A 274 -11.41 -18.35 6.81
CA PRO A 274 -11.49 -17.89 8.17
C PRO A 274 -10.14 -17.37 8.66
N TYR A 275 -10.14 -16.22 9.32
CA TYR A 275 -8.93 -15.66 9.87
C TYR A 275 -8.39 -16.59 10.96
N PRO A 276 -7.10 -16.96 10.94
CA PRO A 276 -6.58 -18.01 11.81
C PRO A 276 -6.50 -17.63 13.29
N CYS A 277 -6.49 -16.33 13.60
CA CYS A 277 -6.40 -15.84 14.96
C CYS A 277 -7.77 -15.48 15.49
N LYS A 278 -8.31 -16.31 16.39
CA LYS A 278 -9.56 -16.00 17.08
C LYS A 278 -9.33 -14.93 18.14
N ARG A 279 -10.25 -13.99 18.23
CA ARG A 279 -10.21 -12.95 19.25
C ARG A 279 -10.62 -13.45 20.62
N LEU A 280 -11.62 -14.32 20.66
CA LEU A 280 -12.05 -15.04 21.86
C LEU A 280 -12.20 -16.52 21.53
N GLU A 281 -11.88 -17.39 22.47
CA GLU A 281 -12.19 -18.80 22.37
C GLU A 281 -13.71 -19.06 22.53
N PRO A 282 -14.23 -20.16 21.99
CA PRO A 282 -15.64 -20.46 22.12
C PRO A 282 -16.11 -20.48 23.60
N GLY A 283 -17.09 -19.64 23.92
CA GLY A 283 -17.62 -19.49 25.27
C GLY A 283 -16.95 -18.40 26.10
N GLU A 284 -15.86 -17.79 25.65
CA GLU A 284 -15.30 -16.62 26.30
C GLU A 284 -16.12 -15.37 25.97
N THR A 285 -16.36 -14.54 26.97
CA THR A 285 -17.06 -13.25 26.81
C THR A 285 -16.31 -12.10 27.47
N ASP A 286 -15.25 -12.39 28.19
CA ASP A 286 -14.47 -11.42 28.94
C ASP A 286 -13.23 -10.98 28.16
N TRP A 287 -13.34 -9.86 27.46
CA TRP A 287 -12.25 -9.24 26.69
C TRP A 287 -11.07 -8.85 27.58
N THR A 288 -11.35 -8.46 28.83
CA THR A 288 -10.28 -8.07 29.76
C THR A 288 -9.47 -9.27 30.19
N ALA A 289 -10.12 -10.41 30.45
CA ALA A 289 -9.41 -11.65 30.77
C ALA A 289 -8.59 -12.17 29.58
N ALA A 290 -9.16 -12.12 28.35
CA ALA A 290 -8.51 -12.64 27.16
C ALA A 290 -7.35 -11.74 26.68
N TRP A 291 -7.54 -10.42 26.66
CA TRP A 291 -6.61 -9.47 26.02
C TRP A 291 -6.02 -8.44 26.99
N GLY A 292 -6.49 -8.39 28.23
CA GLY A 292 -6.05 -7.43 29.23
C GLY A 292 -6.62 -6.03 29.05
N ASP A 293 -7.65 -5.85 28.20
CA ASP A 293 -8.38 -4.59 28.07
C ASP A 293 -9.84 -4.84 27.66
N GLY A 294 -10.76 -4.09 28.27
CA GLY A 294 -12.20 -4.22 28.02
C GLY A 294 -12.70 -3.42 26.81
N THR A 295 -11.85 -2.64 26.15
CA THR A 295 -12.22 -1.80 25.00
C THR A 295 -12.10 -2.53 23.67
N GLY A 296 -11.33 -3.62 23.64
CA GLY A 296 -11.01 -4.37 22.44
C GLY A 296 -9.82 -3.82 21.64
N HIS A 297 -9.16 -2.77 22.10
CA HIS A 297 -8.03 -2.16 21.40
C HIS A 297 -6.91 -3.18 21.11
N ARG A 298 -6.50 -3.96 22.10
CA ARG A 298 -5.43 -4.96 21.92
C ARG A 298 -5.82 -6.08 20.97
N ALA A 299 -7.08 -6.47 20.97
CA ALA A 299 -7.61 -7.51 20.09
C ALA A 299 -7.71 -7.05 18.61
N THR A 300 -7.55 -5.77 18.32
CA THR A 300 -7.63 -5.24 16.94
C THR A 300 -6.27 -5.17 16.26
N LYS A 301 -5.18 -5.27 17.00
CA LYS A 301 -3.81 -5.14 16.48
C LYS A 301 -3.32 -6.42 15.83
N HIS A 302 -3.55 -6.54 14.55
CA HIS A 302 -3.08 -7.65 13.74
C HIS A 302 -2.24 -7.11 12.60
N TYR A 303 -1.00 -7.56 12.53
CA TYR A 303 -0.05 -7.14 11.52
C TYR A 303 0.31 -8.33 10.64
N PHE A 304 0.58 -8.03 9.38
CA PHE A 304 1.06 -9.00 8.42
C PHE A 304 2.49 -8.69 8.03
N GLY A 305 3.17 -9.70 7.47
CA GLY A 305 4.50 -9.54 6.94
C GLY A 305 4.78 -10.53 5.83
N ALA A 306 5.90 -10.33 5.14
CA ALA A 306 6.35 -11.19 4.06
C ALA A 306 7.76 -11.76 4.34
N PRO A 307 7.96 -12.52 5.45
CA PRO A 307 9.27 -13.10 5.75
C PRO A 307 9.59 -14.26 4.82
N TYR A 308 10.86 -14.44 4.52
CA TYR A 308 11.37 -15.60 3.77
C TYR A 308 11.69 -16.74 4.75
N LEU A 309 10.67 -17.44 5.23
CA LEU A 309 10.82 -18.48 6.27
C LEU A 309 11.64 -19.69 5.81
N ASP A 310 11.56 -20.05 4.53
CA ASP A 310 12.36 -21.10 3.91
C ASP A 310 13.68 -20.55 3.30
N GLY A 311 13.91 -19.24 3.38
CA GLY A 311 15.04 -18.54 2.80
C GLY A 311 14.97 -18.36 1.27
N ARG A 312 13.84 -18.69 0.64
CA ARG A 312 13.67 -18.62 -0.83
C ARG A 312 12.40 -17.91 -1.26
N HIS A 313 11.29 -18.21 -0.61
CA HIS A 313 9.98 -17.71 -0.99
C HIS A 313 9.42 -16.83 0.11
N PRO A 314 8.76 -15.72 -0.22
CA PRO A 314 8.04 -14.94 0.79
C PRO A 314 6.88 -15.78 1.33
N SER A 315 6.64 -15.65 2.61
CA SER A 315 5.54 -16.33 3.30
C SER A 315 4.59 -15.30 3.88
N ILE A 316 3.32 -15.59 3.91
CA ILE A 316 2.36 -14.78 4.67
C ILE A 316 2.53 -15.10 6.15
N PHE A 317 2.81 -14.07 6.95
CA PHE A 317 3.02 -14.19 8.38
C PHE A 317 2.12 -13.21 9.12
#